data_61ea0aef3597f913071ca05a8323a097
#
_entry.id   61ea0aef3597f913071ca05a8323a097
#
_cell.length_a   1.000
_cell.length_b   1.000
_cell.length_c   1.000
_cell.angle_alpha   90.00
_cell.angle_beta   90.00
_cell.angle_gamma   90.00
#
_symmetry.space_group_name_H-M   'P 1'
#
loop_
_entity.id
_entity.type
_entity.pdbx_description
1 polymer ?
#
loop_
_entity_poly.entity_id
_entity_poly.type
_entity_poly.pdbx_seq_one_letter_code
_entity_poly.pdbx_strand_id
1 'polypeptide(L)'
;APCSLEKIYFSRGNDPIVYRERKALGAALTPQIVDSLEDRFDKSAITYIPNTAETAYYGLLEGLRVYRRKRVHAQLLEALRNGTLDENMLDSAILKRWPRGEKIAHKDIKMRTFITQEKSRAQLVSHVYDLTYGAVGPEDVLVAIDDSIVRGTTLRRSILRILGRTNPRKIVIA
;
A
#
# COMPACT_ATOMS: atom_id res chain seq x y z
N ALA A 1 -15.77 -12.36 23.77
CA ALA A 1 -15.04 -11.27 23.12
C ALA A 1 -15.22 -11.44 21.60
N PRO A 2 -15.56 -10.40 20.83
CA PRO A 2 -15.67 -10.53 19.38
C PRO A 2 -14.30 -10.88 18.78
N CYS A 3 -14.28 -11.87 17.90
CA CYS A 3 -13.08 -12.29 17.21
C CYS A 3 -12.68 -11.21 16.17
N SER A 4 -11.41 -10.85 16.10
CA SER A 4 -10.92 -9.86 15.14
C SER A 4 -11.17 -10.27 13.68
N LEU A 5 -11.13 -11.58 13.37
CA LEU A 5 -11.48 -12.11 12.05
C LEU A 5 -12.96 -11.87 11.71
N GLU A 6 -13.85 -12.05 12.68
CA GLU A 6 -15.27 -11.77 12.52
C GLU A 6 -15.52 -10.31 12.17
N LYS A 7 -14.81 -9.40 12.83
CA LYS A 7 -14.87 -7.96 12.57
C LYS A 7 -14.34 -7.58 11.18
N ILE A 8 -13.31 -8.26 10.68
CA ILE A 8 -12.76 -8.03 9.34
C ILE A 8 -13.73 -8.53 8.25
N TYR A 9 -14.25 -9.74 8.39
CA TYR A 9 -15.03 -10.39 7.33
C TYR A 9 -16.51 -10.01 7.30
N PHE A 10 -17.12 -9.72 8.46
CA PHE A 10 -18.56 -9.48 8.55
C PHE A 10 -18.94 -8.01 8.78
N SER A 11 -17.96 -7.14 9.09
CA SER A 11 -18.25 -5.71 9.22
C SER A 11 -18.45 -5.03 7.85
N ARG A 12 -19.43 -4.15 7.79
CA ARG A 12 -19.72 -3.39 6.57
C ARG A 12 -18.76 -2.22 6.44
N GLY A 13 -18.09 -2.11 5.27
CA GLY A 13 -17.11 -1.05 5.00
C GLY A 13 -17.71 0.37 4.99
N ASN A 14 -19.03 0.51 4.86
CA ASN A 14 -19.75 1.78 4.91
C ASN A 14 -20.20 2.18 6.34
N ASP A 15 -19.96 1.34 7.35
CA ASP A 15 -20.17 1.72 8.74
C ASP A 15 -19.12 2.77 9.15
N PRO A 16 -19.53 3.94 9.72
CA PRO A 16 -18.61 5.01 10.05
C PRO A 16 -17.58 4.64 11.12
N ILE A 17 -17.90 3.71 12.02
CA ILE A 17 -16.99 3.24 13.07
C ILE A 17 -15.95 2.31 12.43
N VAL A 18 -16.41 1.32 11.65
CA VAL A 18 -15.54 0.38 10.93
C VAL A 18 -14.62 1.11 9.95
N TYR A 19 -15.11 2.11 9.24
CA TYR A 19 -14.32 2.92 8.34
C TYR A 19 -13.16 3.62 9.07
N ARG A 20 -13.45 4.28 10.19
CA ARG A 20 -12.42 4.96 11.01
C ARG A 20 -11.41 3.99 11.60
N GLU A 21 -11.87 2.84 12.08
CA GLU A 21 -10.98 1.79 12.61
C GLU A 21 -10.03 1.26 11.55
N ARG A 22 -10.53 0.95 10.35
CA ARG A 22 -9.69 0.48 9.23
C ARG A 22 -8.67 1.54 8.79
N LYS A 23 -9.06 2.82 8.77
CA LYS A 23 -8.10 3.92 8.53
C LYS A 23 -7.04 3.99 9.62
N ALA A 24 -7.43 3.89 10.88
CA ALA A 24 -6.50 3.91 12.01
C ALA A 24 -5.51 2.74 11.95
N LEU A 25 -5.98 1.53 11.60
CA LEU A 25 -5.10 0.37 11.39
C LEU A 25 -4.07 0.63 10.28
N GLY A 26 -4.50 1.19 9.15
CA GLY A 26 -3.58 1.56 8.08
C GLY A 26 -2.55 2.60 8.52
N ALA A 27 -2.97 3.64 9.24
CA ALA A 27 -2.05 4.65 9.78
C ALA A 27 -1.05 4.06 10.79
N ALA A 28 -1.46 3.06 11.57
CA ALA A 28 -0.59 2.38 12.53
C ALA A 28 0.54 1.56 11.88
N LEU A 29 0.41 1.18 10.61
CA LEU A 29 1.48 0.50 9.85
C LEU A 29 2.63 1.44 9.46
N THR A 30 2.48 2.76 9.61
CA THR A 30 3.47 3.75 9.16
C THR A 30 4.90 3.45 9.61
N PRO A 31 5.20 3.16 10.90
CA PRO A 31 6.57 2.91 11.33
C PRO A 31 7.21 1.72 10.60
N GLN A 32 6.51 0.57 10.56
CA GLN A 32 7.01 -0.64 9.91
C GLN A 32 7.23 -0.45 8.41
N ILE A 33 6.34 0.32 7.75
CA ILE A 33 6.51 0.61 6.32
C ILE A 33 7.72 1.53 6.11
N VAL A 34 7.87 2.58 6.90
CA VAL A 34 9.03 3.48 6.83
C VAL A 34 10.33 2.70 6.97
N ASP A 35 10.43 1.81 7.96
CA ASP A 35 11.60 0.95 8.17
C ASP A 35 11.87 0.03 6.97
N SER A 36 10.81 -0.52 6.37
CA SER A 36 10.91 -1.43 5.22
C SER A 36 11.37 -0.75 3.93
N LEU A 37 11.22 0.58 3.84
CA LEU A 37 11.64 1.36 2.66
C LEU A 37 13.15 1.64 2.61
N GLU A 38 13.89 1.47 3.71
CA GLU A 38 15.36 1.62 3.73
C GLU A 38 15.80 2.97 3.12
N ASP A 39 15.16 4.07 3.52
CA ASP A 39 15.34 5.44 2.99
C ASP A 39 15.03 5.65 1.50
N ARG A 40 14.47 4.65 0.82
CA ARG A 40 14.10 4.75 -0.60
C ARG A 40 12.71 5.37 -0.82
N PHE A 41 12.42 6.45 -0.12
CA PHE A 41 11.10 7.10 -0.15
C PHE A 41 10.67 7.53 -1.55
N ASP A 42 11.58 8.15 -2.31
CA ASP A 42 11.28 8.65 -3.66
C ASP A 42 11.16 7.53 -4.71
N LYS A 43 11.65 6.34 -4.38
CA LYS A 43 11.59 5.11 -5.17
C LYS A 43 10.64 4.11 -4.53
N SER A 44 9.50 4.56 -4.03
CA SER A 44 8.48 3.71 -3.46
C SER A 44 7.09 4.04 -3.99
N ALA A 45 6.27 3.00 -4.17
CA ALA A 45 4.87 3.11 -4.51
C ALA A 45 4.04 2.30 -3.51
N ILE A 46 2.95 2.88 -3.06
CA ILE A 46 2.02 2.26 -2.12
C ILE A 46 0.77 1.86 -2.89
N THR A 47 0.36 0.62 -2.75
CA THR A 47 -0.85 0.07 -3.39
C THR A 47 -1.65 -0.78 -2.40
N TYR A 48 -2.76 -1.32 -2.84
CA TYR A 48 -3.58 -2.24 -2.06
C TYR A 48 -4.15 -3.35 -2.93
N ILE A 49 -4.53 -4.44 -2.30
CA ILE A 49 -5.26 -5.53 -2.96
C ILE A 49 -6.76 -5.25 -2.83
N PRO A 50 -7.46 -5.08 -3.96
CA PRO A 50 -8.89 -4.78 -3.93
C PRO A 50 -9.70 -5.96 -3.33
N ASN A 51 -10.80 -5.67 -2.55
CA ASN A 51 -11.38 -4.34 -2.33
C ASN A 51 -11.23 -3.90 -0.86
N THR A 52 -11.18 -4.83 0.11
CA THR A 52 -11.32 -4.56 1.55
C THR A 52 -10.17 -3.73 2.12
N ALA A 53 -8.95 -3.93 1.61
CA ALA A 53 -7.76 -3.22 2.06
C ALA A 53 -7.73 -1.72 1.68
N GLU A 54 -8.62 -1.25 0.81
CA GLU A 54 -8.61 0.13 0.31
C GLU A 54 -8.70 1.18 1.42
N THR A 55 -9.54 0.96 2.42
CA THR A 55 -9.69 1.93 3.52
C THR A 55 -8.42 2.02 4.38
N ALA A 56 -7.77 0.88 4.65
CA ALA A 56 -6.49 0.84 5.36
C ALA A 56 -5.38 1.52 4.55
N TYR A 57 -5.37 1.34 3.23
CA TYR A 57 -4.45 2.03 2.33
C TYR A 57 -4.56 3.56 2.45
N TYR A 58 -5.78 4.13 2.45
CA TYR A 58 -5.93 5.57 2.69
C TYR A 58 -5.39 6.00 4.05
N GLY A 59 -5.60 5.19 5.08
CA GLY A 59 -5.05 5.43 6.41
C GLY A 59 -3.51 5.45 6.42
N LEU A 60 -2.87 4.47 5.76
CA LEU A 60 -1.42 4.45 5.62
C LEU A 60 -0.90 5.67 4.86
N LEU A 61 -1.51 6.07 3.74
CA LEU A 61 -1.11 7.27 3.02
C LEU A 61 -1.17 8.53 3.89
N GLU A 62 -2.19 8.67 4.73
CA GLU A 62 -2.29 9.78 5.69
C GLU A 62 -1.16 9.72 6.73
N GLY A 63 -0.90 8.54 7.31
CA GLY A 63 0.20 8.33 8.25
C GLY A 63 1.56 8.67 7.65
N LEU A 64 1.84 8.22 6.43
CA LEU A 64 3.08 8.51 5.71
C LEU A 64 3.22 10.01 5.39
N ARG A 65 2.13 10.71 5.04
CA ARG A 65 2.14 12.18 4.85
C ARG A 65 2.47 12.92 6.14
N VAL A 66 1.92 12.47 7.27
CA VAL A 66 2.26 13.05 8.59
C VAL A 66 3.73 12.80 8.92
N TYR A 67 4.23 11.59 8.69
CA TYR A 67 5.65 11.26 8.87
C TYR A 67 6.55 12.16 8.01
N ARG A 68 6.27 12.25 6.70
CA ARG A 68 7.01 13.13 5.78
C ARG A 68 7.03 14.58 6.26
N ARG A 69 5.88 15.13 6.64
CA ARG A 69 5.78 16.50 7.13
C ARG A 69 6.69 16.75 8.33
N LYS A 70 6.71 15.84 9.30
CA LYS A 70 7.59 15.96 10.48
C LYS A 70 9.07 15.92 10.08
N ARG A 71 9.45 14.99 9.19
CA ARG A 71 10.83 14.84 8.71
C ARG A 71 11.30 16.08 7.95
N VAL A 72 10.53 16.55 6.98
CA VAL A 72 10.84 17.74 6.19
C VAL A 72 10.91 18.99 7.07
N HIS A 73 9.97 19.15 7.99
CA HIS A 73 9.99 20.27 8.93
C HIS A 73 11.28 20.29 9.77
N ALA A 74 11.70 19.15 10.30
CA ALA A 74 12.95 19.04 11.06
C ALA A 74 14.17 19.42 10.20
N GLN A 75 14.24 18.91 8.96
CA GLN A 75 15.33 19.19 8.02
C GLN A 75 15.41 20.68 7.66
N LEU A 76 14.28 21.34 7.38
CA LEU A 76 14.24 22.76 7.05
C LEU A 76 14.61 23.63 8.24
N LEU A 77 14.17 23.29 9.46
CA LEU A 77 14.57 24.01 10.67
C LEU A 77 16.08 23.89 10.95
N GLU A 78 16.65 22.73 10.74
CA GLU A 78 18.08 22.50 10.89
C GLU A 78 18.87 23.34 9.85
N ALA A 79 18.48 23.29 8.58
CA ALA A 79 19.08 24.09 7.53
C ALA A 79 18.98 25.61 7.80
N LEU A 80 17.84 26.06 8.32
CA LEU A 80 17.66 27.46 8.70
C LEU A 80 18.61 27.87 9.83
N ARG A 81 18.75 27.04 10.87
CA ARG A 81 19.67 27.30 12.00
C ARG A 81 21.13 27.35 11.57
N ASN A 82 21.49 26.52 10.59
CA ASN A 82 22.84 26.41 10.06
C ASN A 82 23.14 27.43 8.95
N GLY A 83 22.16 28.23 8.53
CA GLY A 83 22.30 29.19 7.43
C GLY A 83 22.49 28.52 6.05
N THR A 84 22.09 27.26 5.90
CA THR A 84 22.22 26.47 4.66
C THR A 84 20.92 26.30 3.89
N LEU A 85 19.84 26.92 4.36
CA LEU A 85 18.54 26.86 3.69
C LEU A 85 18.60 27.64 2.37
N ASP A 86 18.30 26.99 1.26
CA ASP A 86 18.24 27.57 -0.07
C ASP A 86 16.89 27.28 -0.78
N GLU A 87 16.68 27.91 -1.92
CA GLU A 87 15.47 27.75 -2.73
C GLU A 87 15.29 26.31 -3.23
N ASN A 88 16.38 25.62 -3.59
CA ASN A 88 16.33 24.23 -4.05
C ASN A 88 15.85 23.29 -2.95
N MET A 89 16.23 23.52 -1.70
CA MET A 89 15.74 22.75 -0.55
C MET A 89 14.25 22.98 -0.33
N LEU A 90 13.79 24.23 -0.45
CA LEU A 90 12.37 24.57 -0.32
C LEU A 90 11.55 23.94 -1.44
N ASP A 91 11.97 24.06 -2.69
CA ASP A 91 11.32 23.45 -3.83
C ASP A 91 11.25 21.93 -3.72
N SER A 92 12.35 21.30 -3.36
CA SER A 92 12.38 19.86 -3.10
C SER A 92 11.39 19.46 -2.01
N ALA A 93 11.29 20.24 -0.94
CA ALA A 93 10.36 19.99 0.16
C ALA A 93 8.90 20.10 -0.28
N ILE A 94 8.57 21.05 -1.14
CA ILE A 94 7.22 21.35 -1.62
C ILE A 94 6.82 20.42 -2.75
N LEU A 95 7.68 20.23 -3.75
CA LEU A 95 7.36 19.56 -5.00
C LEU A 95 7.46 18.02 -4.93
N LYS A 96 8.21 17.47 -3.97
CA LYS A 96 8.32 16.02 -3.81
C LYS A 96 6.97 15.35 -3.53
N ARG A 97 6.53 14.48 -4.44
CA ARG A 97 5.25 13.76 -4.37
C ARG A 97 5.35 12.42 -3.62
N TRP A 98 5.90 12.43 -2.42
CA TRP A 98 5.87 11.23 -1.58
C TRP A 98 4.88 11.42 -0.41
N PRO A 99 4.12 10.42 0.01
CA PRO A 99 4.02 9.05 -0.54
C PRO A 99 3.29 9.01 -1.89
N ARG A 100 3.83 8.17 -2.81
CA ARG A 100 3.21 7.90 -4.11
C ARG A 100 2.22 6.75 -3.96
N GLY A 101 0.94 7.06 -4.06
CA GLY A 101 -0.13 6.06 -4.04
C GLY A 101 -0.55 5.69 -5.46
N GLU A 102 -0.54 4.40 -5.78
CA GLU A 102 -0.87 3.90 -7.11
C GLU A 102 -1.87 2.75 -7.02
N LYS A 103 -2.85 2.72 -7.91
CA LYS A 103 -3.74 1.58 -8.06
C LYS A 103 -3.13 0.61 -9.07
N ILE A 104 -2.43 -0.41 -8.57
CA ILE A 104 -1.73 -1.38 -9.42
C ILE A 104 -2.62 -2.56 -9.78
N ALA A 105 -3.33 -3.13 -8.82
CA ALA A 105 -4.22 -4.26 -9.03
C ALA A 105 -5.66 -3.83 -9.20
N HIS A 106 -6.30 -4.29 -10.27
CA HIS A 106 -7.72 -4.08 -10.55
C HIS A 106 -8.42 -5.42 -10.56
N LYS A 107 -9.47 -5.57 -9.75
CA LYS A 107 -10.28 -6.77 -9.74
C LYS A 107 -11.29 -6.73 -10.89
N ASP A 108 -11.22 -7.68 -11.81
CA ASP A 108 -12.23 -7.79 -12.88
C ASP A 108 -13.55 -8.28 -12.28
N ILE A 109 -14.57 -7.41 -12.34
CA ILE A 109 -15.91 -7.68 -11.81
C ILE A 109 -16.66 -8.72 -12.69
N LYS A 110 -16.27 -8.88 -13.95
CA LYS A 110 -16.94 -9.79 -14.88
C LYS A 110 -16.62 -11.26 -14.63
N MET A 111 -15.48 -11.54 -14.01
CA MET A 111 -15.11 -12.89 -13.59
C MET A 111 -15.55 -13.18 -12.15
N ARG A 112 -16.86 -13.30 -11.93
CA ARG A 112 -17.37 -13.93 -10.70
C ARG A 112 -17.07 -15.41 -10.78
N THR A 113 -16.10 -15.87 -10.00
CA THR A 113 -15.75 -17.28 -9.84
C THR A 113 -16.85 -18.01 -9.05
N PHE A 114 -18.01 -18.17 -9.66
CA PHE A 114 -18.99 -19.12 -9.19
C PHE A 114 -18.60 -20.48 -9.75
N ILE A 115 -18.26 -21.41 -8.85
CA ILE A 115 -18.23 -22.86 -9.08
C ILE A 115 -17.16 -23.33 -10.08
N THR A 116 -15.93 -23.47 -9.64
CA THR A 116 -14.97 -24.34 -10.33
C THR A 116 -14.05 -25.07 -9.34
N GLN A 117 -13.74 -26.33 -9.67
CA GLN A 117 -12.93 -27.24 -8.86
C GLN A 117 -11.54 -26.68 -8.54
N GLU A 118 -10.94 -27.09 -7.44
CA GLU A 118 -9.69 -26.53 -6.87
C GLU A 118 -8.49 -26.42 -7.84
N LYS A 119 -8.40 -27.27 -8.85
CA LYS A 119 -7.30 -27.23 -9.84
C LYS A 119 -7.36 -26.04 -10.78
N SER A 120 -8.52 -25.46 -11.03
CA SER A 120 -8.69 -24.29 -11.90
C SER A 120 -8.59 -22.96 -11.15
N ARG A 121 -8.66 -22.95 -9.81
CA ARG A 121 -8.56 -21.72 -9.00
C ARG A 121 -7.23 -21.00 -9.18
N ALA A 122 -6.11 -21.71 -9.25
CA ALA A 122 -4.78 -21.09 -9.40
C ALA A 122 -4.61 -20.41 -10.79
N GLN A 123 -5.22 -20.95 -11.84
CA GLN A 123 -5.24 -20.34 -13.16
C GLN A 123 -6.26 -19.19 -13.23
N LEU A 124 -7.42 -19.34 -12.61
CA LEU A 124 -8.46 -18.31 -12.57
C LEU A 124 -8.02 -17.06 -11.81
N VAL A 125 -7.25 -17.19 -10.72
CA VAL A 125 -6.78 -16.02 -9.96
C VAL A 125 -5.83 -15.17 -10.79
N SER A 126 -5.08 -15.73 -11.74
CA SER A 126 -4.25 -14.96 -12.67
C SER A 126 -5.06 -14.11 -13.66
N HIS A 127 -6.35 -14.39 -13.83
CA HIS A 127 -7.27 -13.65 -14.68
C HIS A 127 -8.24 -12.74 -13.90
N VAL A 128 -8.25 -12.83 -12.57
CA VAL A 128 -9.15 -12.01 -11.72
C VAL A 128 -8.60 -10.60 -11.51
N TYR A 129 -7.29 -10.41 -11.68
CA TYR A 129 -6.66 -9.12 -11.48
C TYR A 129 -5.95 -8.65 -12.76
N ASP A 130 -6.34 -7.48 -13.23
CA ASP A 130 -5.57 -6.72 -14.21
C ASP A 130 -4.56 -5.82 -13.52
N LEU A 131 -3.49 -5.45 -14.23
CA LEU A 131 -2.42 -4.63 -13.71
C LEU A 131 -2.27 -3.33 -14.48
N THR A 132 -2.00 -2.25 -13.74
CA THR A 132 -1.50 -1.01 -14.32
C THR A 132 0.00 -1.14 -14.56
N TYR A 133 0.41 -1.34 -15.80
CA TYR A 133 1.81 -1.38 -16.18
C TYR A 133 2.39 0.04 -16.30
N GLY A 134 3.72 0.17 -16.05
CA GLY A 134 4.44 1.44 -16.14
C GLY A 134 4.31 2.37 -14.93
N ALA A 135 3.39 2.09 -13.99
CA ALA A 135 3.27 2.85 -12.76
C ALA A 135 4.37 2.53 -11.74
N VAL A 136 5.00 1.35 -11.85
CA VAL A 136 6.09 0.87 -10.99
C VAL A 136 7.22 0.38 -11.88
N GLY A 137 8.44 0.73 -11.55
CA GLY A 137 9.65 0.34 -12.29
C GLY A 137 10.63 -0.51 -11.47
N PRO A 138 11.73 -0.95 -12.10
CA PRO A 138 12.71 -1.88 -11.50
C PRO A 138 13.50 -1.28 -10.33
N GLU A 139 13.45 0.04 -10.16
CA GLU A 139 14.09 0.73 -9.03
C GLU A 139 13.14 0.92 -7.84
N ASP A 140 11.84 0.67 -8.01
CA ASP A 140 10.84 0.96 -7.02
C ASP A 140 10.70 -0.16 -5.96
N VAL A 141 10.45 0.24 -4.73
CA VAL A 141 9.90 -0.62 -3.68
C VAL A 141 8.38 -0.53 -3.75
N LEU A 142 7.72 -1.64 -4.04
CA LEU A 142 6.25 -1.71 -4.08
C LEU A 142 5.72 -2.21 -2.73
N VAL A 143 4.98 -1.36 -2.04
CA VAL A 143 4.27 -1.72 -0.80
C VAL A 143 2.82 -2.01 -1.14
N ALA A 144 2.35 -3.22 -0.87
CA ALA A 144 0.97 -3.64 -1.09
C ALA A 144 0.29 -4.01 0.22
N ILE A 145 -0.85 -3.39 0.49
CA ILE A 145 -1.68 -3.70 1.66
C ILE A 145 -2.72 -4.75 1.28
N ASP A 146 -2.84 -5.77 2.13
CA ASP A 146 -3.90 -6.77 2.05
C ASP A 146 -4.67 -6.81 3.37
N ASP A 147 -5.95 -7.23 3.34
CA ASP A 147 -6.81 -7.29 4.51
C ASP A 147 -6.60 -8.56 5.34
N SER A 148 -6.02 -9.61 4.75
CA SER A 148 -5.77 -10.85 5.47
C SER A 148 -4.76 -11.78 4.80
N ILE A 149 -3.82 -12.29 5.57
CA ILE A 149 -2.88 -13.34 5.18
C ILE A 149 -3.21 -14.61 5.96
N VAL A 150 -4.22 -15.38 5.53
CA VAL A 150 -4.69 -16.55 6.28
C VAL A 150 -3.81 -17.80 6.07
N ARG A 151 -3.51 -18.17 4.83
CA ARG A 151 -2.76 -19.40 4.51
C ARG A 151 -1.49 -19.16 3.68
N GLY A 152 -1.19 -17.94 3.30
CA GLY A 152 -0.03 -17.58 2.48
C GLY A 152 -0.02 -18.15 1.06
N THR A 153 -0.85 -19.16 0.74
CA THR A 153 -0.90 -19.80 -0.58
C THR A 153 -1.45 -18.87 -1.65
N THR A 154 -2.53 -18.13 -1.35
CA THR A 154 -3.10 -17.13 -2.24
C THR A 154 -2.11 -16.00 -2.45
N LEU A 155 -1.46 -15.53 -1.38
CA LEU A 155 -0.43 -14.50 -1.45
C LEU A 155 0.72 -14.92 -2.37
N ARG A 156 1.33 -16.09 -2.13
CA ARG A 156 2.49 -16.58 -2.91
C ARG A 156 2.14 -16.90 -4.36
N ARG A 157 1.05 -17.65 -4.59
CA ARG A 157 0.72 -18.19 -5.92
C ARG A 157 0.04 -17.18 -6.82
N SER A 158 -0.59 -16.17 -6.25
CA SER A 158 -1.41 -15.23 -6.99
C SER A 158 -0.92 -13.80 -6.87
N ILE A 159 -0.98 -13.21 -5.69
CA ILE A 159 -0.72 -11.77 -5.50
C ILE A 159 0.73 -11.43 -5.80
N LEU A 160 1.70 -12.12 -5.19
CA LEU A 160 3.13 -11.85 -5.45
C LEU A 160 3.51 -12.11 -6.91
N ARG A 161 2.95 -13.15 -7.53
CA ARG A 161 3.20 -13.44 -8.95
C ARG A 161 2.65 -12.35 -9.87
N ILE A 162 1.48 -11.79 -9.53
CA ILE A 162 0.85 -10.72 -10.30
C ILE A 162 1.64 -9.43 -10.11
N LEU A 163 1.88 -9.01 -8.88
CA LEU A 163 2.66 -7.80 -8.58
C LEU A 163 4.09 -7.87 -9.12
N GLY A 164 4.70 -9.06 -9.13
CA GLY A 164 6.03 -9.29 -9.70
C GLY A 164 6.12 -9.01 -11.22
N ARG A 165 4.99 -9.04 -11.95
CA ARG A 165 4.97 -8.67 -13.38
C ARG A 165 5.25 -7.20 -13.64
N THR A 166 5.09 -6.33 -12.64
CA THR A 166 5.50 -4.91 -12.73
C THR A 166 7.00 -4.73 -12.55
N ASN A 167 7.72 -5.82 -12.25
CA ASN A 167 9.17 -5.87 -12.07
C ASN A 167 9.74 -4.86 -11.05
N PRO A 168 9.20 -4.78 -9.83
CA PRO A 168 9.75 -3.89 -8.81
C PRO A 168 11.04 -4.47 -8.22
N ARG A 169 11.89 -3.60 -7.67
CA ARG A 169 13.09 -4.00 -6.92
C ARG A 169 12.77 -4.89 -5.72
N LYS A 170 11.71 -4.57 -5.00
CA LYS A 170 11.26 -5.24 -3.76
C LYS A 170 9.75 -5.13 -3.64
N ILE A 171 9.11 -6.18 -3.15
CA ILE A 171 7.69 -6.15 -2.77
C ILE A 171 7.61 -6.29 -1.25
N VAL A 172 6.91 -5.37 -0.62
CA VAL A 172 6.55 -5.41 0.81
C VAL A 172 5.06 -5.64 0.90
N ILE A 173 4.64 -6.64 1.66
CA ILE A 173 3.23 -6.92 1.96
C ILE A 173 2.97 -6.55 3.42
N ALA A 174 1.90 -5.82 3.66
CA ALA A 174 1.49 -5.35 4.99
C ALA A 174 -0.01 -5.56 5.23
#